data_b51eede2a696777e64fb20294bab7fa1
#
_entry.id   b51eede2a696777e64fb20294bab7fa1
#
_cell.length_a   1.000
_cell.length_b   1.000
_cell.length_c   1.000
_cell.angle_alpha   90.00
_cell.angle_beta   90.00
_cell.angle_gamma   90.00
#
_symmetry.space_group_name_H-M   'P 1'
#
loop_
_entity.id
_entity.type
_entity.pdbx_description
1 polymer ?
#
loop_
_entity_poly.entity_id
_entity_poly.type
_entity_poly.pdbx_seq_one_letter_code
_entity_poly.pdbx_strand_id
1 'polypeptide(L)'
;IQMIGWVAKRHFGTSTLAELVDHHFLTPGQLQRLEDGQAFLWRIRFALHVLTGRREDRLLFDHQKKLAETLGYEDAVYMLAVEQLMQRYYRTVMELSRLNEMLLQLFEEAILLDPDAQATPINERFQVKNGYLQTTTDDVFSRNPSALLELFLLLQQHDDIHGVSAITIGLI
;
A
#
# COMPACT_ATOMS: atom_id res chain seq x y z
N ILE A 1 -8.75 -0.62 -3.68
CA ILE A 1 -9.19 -1.84 -2.94
C ILE A 1 -10.14 -2.68 -3.80
N GLN A 2 -11.25 -2.14 -4.36
CA GLN A 2 -12.18 -2.91 -5.20
C GLN A 2 -11.50 -3.54 -6.43
N MET A 3 -10.64 -2.80 -7.11
CA MET A 3 -9.86 -3.28 -8.25
C MET A 3 -8.94 -4.44 -7.86
N ILE A 4 -8.27 -4.34 -6.71
CA ILE A 4 -7.45 -5.43 -6.14
C ILE A 4 -8.30 -6.70 -5.99
N GLY A 5 -9.48 -6.59 -5.37
CA GLY A 5 -10.38 -7.73 -5.20
C GLY A 5 -10.83 -8.37 -6.52
N TRP A 6 -11.05 -7.56 -7.56
CA TRP A 6 -11.42 -8.08 -8.87
C TRP A 6 -10.28 -8.78 -9.59
N VAL A 7 -9.06 -8.21 -9.55
CA VAL A 7 -7.87 -8.83 -10.15
C VAL A 7 -7.55 -10.13 -9.41
N ALA A 8 -7.55 -10.12 -8.09
CA ALA A 8 -7.31 -11.29 -7.26
C ALA A 8 -8.31 -12.41 -7.55
N LYS A 9 -9.60 -12.09 -7.61
CA LYS A 9 -10.66 -13.05 -7.96
C LYS A 9 -10.51 -13.61 -9.38
N ARG A 10 -10.16 -12.76 -10.35
CA ARG A 10 -10.09 -13.15 -11.76
C ARG A 10 -8.89 -14.04 -12.06
N HIS A 11 -7.71 -13.71 -11.51
CA HIS A 11 -6.46 -14.36 -11.88
C HIS A 11 -6.00 -15.42 -10.86
N PHE A 12 -6.32 -15.23 -9.57
CA PHE A 12 -5.89 -16.15 -8.51
C PHE A 12 -7.03 -16.94 -7.89
N GLY A 13 -8.27 -16.72 -8.34
CA GLY A 13 -9.46 -17.45 -7.86
C GLY A 13 -9.83 -17.10 -6.40
N THR A 14 -9.24 -16.05 -5.81
CA THR A 14 -9.47 -15.67 -4.42
C THR A 14 -10.84 -15.05 -4.24
N SER A 15 -11.51 -15.37 -3.13
CA SER A 15 -12.82 -14.81 -2.77
C SER A 15 -12.70 -13.69 -1.74
N THR A 16 -11.63 -13.66 -0.97
CA THR A 16 -11.38 -12.72 0.13
C THR A 16 -10.00 -12.11 0.03
N LEU A 17 -9.81 -10.94 0.68
CA LEU A 17 -8.48 -10.33 0.79
C LEU A 17 -7.54 -11.15 1.68
N ALA A 18 -8.07 -11.94 2.60
CA ALA A 18 -7.27 -12.80 3.48
C ALA A 18 -6.48 -13.85 2.68
N GLU A 19 -7.07 -14.41 1.61
CA GLU A 19 -6.39 -15.37 0.73
C GLU A 19 -5.16 -14.79 0.02
N LEU A 20 -5.05 -13.44 -0.08
CA LEU A 20 -3.84 -12.80 -0.61
C LEU A 20 -2.62 -12.97 0.32
N VAL A 21 -2.84 -13.26 1.60
CA VAL A 21 -1.77 -13.61 2.53
C VAL A 21 -1.25 -15.01 2.22
N ASP A 22 -2.14 -15.95 1.94
CA ASP A 22 -1.78 -17.33 1.58
C ASP A 22 -1.00 -17.38 0.24
N HIS A 23 -1.33 -16.48 -0.67
CA HIS A 23 -0.60 -16.29 -1.93
C HIS A 23 0.66 -15.41 -1.82
N HIS A 24 1.05 -15.00 -0.62
CA HIS A 24 2.23 -14.15 -0.35
C HIS A 24 2.21 -12.76 -1.01
N PHE A 25 1.03 -12.27 -1.40
CA PHE A 25 0.85 -10.90 -1.90
C PHE A 25 0.75 -9.86 -0.79
N LEU A 26 0.33 -10.28 0.41
CA LEU A 26 0.23 -9.45 1.61
C LEU A 26 0.83 -10.16 2.81
N THR A 27 1.44 -9.39 3.71
CA THR A 27 1.68 -9.86 5.07
C THR A 27 0.41 -9.74 5.91
N PRO A 28 0.26 -10.51 7.01
CA PRO A 28 -0.89 -10.36 7.91
C PRO A 28 -1.05 -8.92 8.45
N GLY A 29 0.07 -8.23 8.72
CA GLY A 29 0.05 -6.84 9.17
C GLY A 29 -0.41 -5.86 8.09
N GLN A 30 -0.10 -6.11 6.83
CA GLN A 30 -0.58 -5.30 5.70
C GLN A 30 -2.08 -5.52 5.47
N LEU A 31 -2.56 -6.77 5.57
CA LEU A 31 -3.98 -7.08 5.49
C LEU A 31 -4.76 -6.34 6.59
N GLN A 32 -4.31 -6.39 7.84
CA GLN A 32 -4.95 -5.70 8.96
C GLN A 32 -5.03 -4.19 8.72
N ARG A 33 -3.94 -3.57 8.26
CA ARG A 33 -3.94 -2.12 7.92
C ARG A 33 -4.92 -1.77 6.81
N LEU A 34 -5.04 -2.64 5.82
CA LEU A 34 -5.98 -2.47 4.70
C LEU A 34 -7.43 -2.55 5.18
N GLU A 35 -7.76 -3.50 6.04
CA GLU A 35 -9.09 -3.66 6.62
C GLU A 35 -9.45 -2.53 7.58
N ASP A 36 -8.55 -2.15 8.48
CA ASP A 36 -8.74 -1.05 9.43
C ASP A 36 -8.91 0.29 8.70
N GLY A 37 -8.08 0.53 7.69
CA GLY A 37 -8.17 1.73 6.87
C GLY A 37 -9.47 1.78 6.08
N GLN A 38 -9.91 0.67 5.50
CA GLN A 38 -11.18 0.57 4.81
C GLN A 38 -12.35 0.83 5.76
N ALA A 39 -12.37 0.21 6.92
CA ALA A 39 -13.40 0.41 7.93
C ALA A 39 -13.47 1.87 8.39
N PHE A 40 -12.31 2.53 8.58
CA PHE A 40 -12.25 3.93 8.95
C PHE A 40 -12.83 4.83 7.85
N LEU A 41 -12.47 4.62 6.58
CA LEU A 41 -13.03 5.41 5.47
C LEU A 41 -14.53 5.20 5.29
N TRP A 42 -15.02 3.98 5.53
CA TRP A 42 -16.46 3.70 5.50
C TRP A 42 -17.21 4.42 6.63
N ARG A 43 -16.63 4.49 7.83
CA ARG A 43 -17.21 5.26 8.94
C ARG A 43 -17.31 6.74 8.61
N ILE A 44 -16.27 7.33 8.01
CA ILE A 44 -16.28 8.73 7.55
C ILE A 44 -17.39 8.92 6.51
N ARG A 45 -17.43 8.08 5.49
CA ARG A 45 -18.42 8.15 4.42
C ARG A 45 -19.84 8.05 4.95
N PHE A 46 -20.11 7.08 5.82
CA PHE A 46 -21.41 6.90 6.42
C PHE A 46 -21.83 8.13 7.26
N ALA A 47 -20.95 8.61 8.13
CA ALA A 47 -21.19 9.79 8.94
C ALA A 47 -21.43 11.05 8.08
N LEU A 48 -20.71 11.19 6.96
CA LEU A 48 -20.89 12.28 6.00
C LEU A 48 -22.28 12.20 5.32
N HIS A 49 -22.73 11.01 4.92
CA HIS A 49 -24.06 10.81 4.34
C HIS A 49 -25.16 11.15 5.34
N VAL A 50 -25.02 10.74 6.60
CA VAL A 50 -25.98 11.10 7.67
C VAL A 50 -26.00 12.60 7.91
N LEU A 51 -24.82 13.23 7.98
CA LEU A 51 -24.68 14.66 8.21
C LEU A 51 -25.32 15.51 7.11
N THR A 52 -25.18 15.08 5.86
CA THR A 52 -25.66 15.84 4.68
C THR A 52 -27.07 15.45 4.25
N GLY A 53 -27.63 14.35 4.79
CA GLY A 53 -28.93 13.80 4.39
C GLY A 53 -28.97 13.26 2.96
N ARG A 54 -27.80 13.10 2.31
CA ARG A 54 -27.67 12.63 0.92
C ARG A 54 -26.37 11.87 0.70
N ARG A 55 -26.23 11.21 -0.46
CA ARG A 55 -24.95 10.63 -0.90
C ARG A 55 -23.98 11.78 -1.23
N GLU A 56 -23.08 12.06 -0.30
CA GLU A 56 -21.99 13.02 -0.47
C GLU A 56 -20.66 12.30 -0.21
N ASP A 57 -19.82 12.25 -1.23
CA ASP A 57 -18.53 11.55 -1.16
C ASP A 57 -17.35 12.55 -1.08
N ARG A 58 -17.63 13.86 -1.09
CA ARG A 58 -16.63 14.92 -0.98
C ARG A 58 -16.54 15.44 0.45
N LEU A 59 -15.39 15.29 1.06
CA LEU A 59 -15.10 15.78 2.40
C LEU A 59 -14.74 17.28 2.36
N LEU A 60 -15.78 18.12 2.16
CA LEU A 60 -15.61 19.58 2.09
C LEU A 60 -15.31 20.16 3.50
N PHE A 61 -14.64 21.32 3.53
CA PHE A 61 -14.24 22.00 4.77
C PHE A 61 -15.43 22.23 5.73
N ASP A 62 -16.58 22.63 5.21
CA ASP A 62 -17.79 22.90 6.01
C ASP A 62 -18.30 21.69 6.79
N HIS A 63 -17.97 20.48 6.32
CA HIS A 63 -18.39 19.25 6.96
C HIS A 63 -17.35 18.69 7.93
N GLN A 64 -16.06 19.04 7.76
CA GLN A 64 -14.97 18.41 8.51
C GLN A 64 -15.09 18.62 10.02
N LYS A 65 -15.41 19.85 10.48
CA LYS A 65 -15.54 20.15 11.91
C LYS A 65 -16.66 19.34 12.54
N LYS A 66 -17.86 19.39 11.96
CA LYS A 66 -19.03 18.67 12.48
C LYS A 66 -18.86 17.15 12.40
N LEU A 67 -18.14 16.68 11.37
CA LEU A 67 -17.79 15.28 11.23
C LEU A 67 -16.83 14.82 12.33
N ALA A 68 -15.83 15.64 12.67
CA ALA A 68 -14.89 15.36 13.76
C ALA A 68 -15.64 15.20 15.09
N GLU A 69 -16.51 16.13 15.42
CA GLU A 69 -17.38 16.09 16.61
C GLU A 69 -18.26 14.82 16.62
N THR A 70 -18.89 14.50 15.48
CA THR A 70 -19.75 13.30 15.32
C THR A 70 -18.97 12.00 15.51
N LEU A 71 -17.70 11.97 15.12
CA LEU A 71 -16.81 10.81 15.25
C LEU A 71 -16.12 10.72 16.62
N GLY A 72 -16.42 11.66 17.54
CA GLY A 72 -15.92 11.65 18.92
C GLY A 72 -14.53 12.25 19.10
N TYR A 73 -14.09 13.10 18.16
CA TYR A 73 -12.85 13.88 18.35
C TYR A 73 -13.16 15.14 19.17
N GLU A 74 -12.28 15.48 20.09
CA GLU A 74 -12.39 16.65 20.96
C GLU A 74 -11.16 17.55 20.82
N ASP A 75 -11.36 18.86 21.02
CA ASP A 75 -10.26 19.80 20.98
C ASP A 75 -9.27 19.53 22.14
N ALA A 76 -7.99 19.39 21.81
CA ALA A 76 -6.91 19.23 22.75
C ALA A 76 -6.09 20.54 22.84
N VAL A 77 -5.20 20.63 23.85
CA VAL A 77 -4.41 21.83 24.12
C VAL A 77 -3.61 22.34 22.92
N TYR A 78 -3.12 21.43 22.06
CA TYR A 78 -2.27 21.75 20.91
C TYR A 78 -2.82 21.31 19.56
N MET A 79 -4.05 20.76 19.50
CA MET A 79 -4.61 20.24 18.28
C MET A 79 -6.15 20.22 18.30
N LEU A 80 -6.76 20.82 17.32
CA LEU A 80 -8.23 20.85 17.20
C LEU A 80 -8.77 19.45 16.80
N ALA A 81 -10.02 19.18 17.17
CA ALA A 81 -10.72 17.95 16.80
C ALA A 81 -10.68 17.68 15.29
N VAL A 82 -10.91 18.71 14.49
CA VAL A 82 -10.85 18.64 13.03
C VAL A 82 -9.46 18.30 12.51
N GLU A 83 -8.40 18.83 13.13
CA GLU A 83 -7.02 18.54 12.74
C GLU A 83 -6.65 17.10 13.04
N GLN A 84 -7.07 16.58 14.20
CA GLN A 84 -6.89 15.17 14.57
C GLN A 84 -7.56 14.23 13.57
N LEU A 85 -8.84 14.51 13.21
CA LEU A 85 -9.55 13.75 12.19
C LEU A 85 -8.83 13.79 10.85
N MET A 86 -8.45 14.98 10.37
CA MET A 86 -7.81 15.15 9.06
C MET A 86 -6.42 14.56 9.00
N GLN A 87 -5.64 14.65 10.08
CA GLN A 87 -4.35 13.97 10.17
C GLN A 87 -4.50 12.46 10.01
N ARG A 88 -5.46 11.86 10.75
CA ARG A 88 -5.75 10.43 10.64
C ARG A 88 -6.24 10.06 9.24
N TYR A 89 -7.14 10.89 8.67
CA TYR A 89 -7.67 10.69 7.32
C TYR A 89 -6.55 10.64 6.27
N TYR A 90 -5.71 11.67 6.22
CA TYR A 90 -4.62 11.70 5.24
C TYR A 90 -3.61 10.58 5.44
N ARG A 91 -3.24 10.27 6.67
CA ARG A 91 -2.35 9.13 6.97
C ARG A 91 -2.94 7.82 6.46
N THR A 92 -4.22 7.57 6.74
CA THR A 92 -4.93 6.36 6.26
C THR A 92 -4.99 6.31 4.74
N VAL A 93 -5.35 7.41 4.08
CA VAL A 93 -5.41 7.47 2.61
C VAL A 93 -4.06 7.21 1.98
N MET A 94 -2.99 7.81 2.49
CA MET A 94 -1.63 7.59 1.99
C MET A 94 -1.18 6.14 2.15
N GLU A 95 -1.46 5.53 3.30
CA GLU A 95 -1.11 4.13 3.58
C GLU A 95 -1.87 3.18 2.65
N LEU A 96 -3.18 3.38 2.50
CA LEU A 96 -4.00 2.58 1.58
C LEU A 96 -3.58 2.76 0.12
N SER A 97 -3.17 3.97 -0.28
CA SER A 97 -2.66 4.22 -1.63
C SER A 97 -1.39 3.43 -1.90
N ARG A 98 -0.43 3.47 -0.98
CA ARG A 98 0.82 2.70 -1.09
C ARG A 98 0.59 1.19 -1.17
N LEU A 99 -0.28 0.65 -0.31
CA LEU A 99 -0.64 -0.78 -0.35
C LEU A 99 -1.33 -1.14 -1.67
N ASN A 100 -2.21 -0.27 -2.18
CA ASN A 100 -2.89 -0.48 -3.45
C ASN A 100 -1.91 -0.49 -4.63
N GLU A 101 -0.99 0.45 -4.68
CA GLU A 101 0.05 0.53 -5.72
C GLU A 101 0.96 -0.69 -5.68
N MET A 102 1.43 -1.09 -4.49
CA MET A 102 2.25 -2.28 -4.30
C MET A 102 1.54 -3.55 -4.78
N LEU A 103 0.27 -3.73 -4.40
CA LEU A 103 -0.51 -4.91 -4.81
C LEU A 103 -0.77 -4.94 -6.32
N LEU A 104 -1.05 -3.81 -6.94
CA LEU A 104 -1.22 -3.74 -8.39
C LEU A 104 0.07 -4.11 -9.12
N GLN A 105 1.22 -3.63 -8.63
CA GLN A 105 2.52 -3.99 -9.18
C GLN A 105 2.82 -5.48 -8.99
N LEU A 106 2.56 -6.05 -7.79
CA LEU A 106 2.72 -7.48 -7.55
C LEU A 106 1.86 -8.32 -8.50
N PHE A 107 0.61 -7.91 -8.74
CA PHE A 107 -0.26 -8.61 -9.68
C PHE A 107 0.23 -8.48 -11.12
N GLU A 108 0.70 -7.31 -11.51
CA GLU A 108 1.28 -7.09 -12.84
C GLU A 108 2.49 -8.00 -13.05
N GLU A 109 3.41 -8.04 -12.09
CA GLU A 109 4.57 -8.93 -12.13
C GLU A 109 4.15 -10.40 -12.18
N ALA A 110 3.19 -10.83 -11.36
CA ALA A 110 2.73 -12.22 -11.31
C ALA A 110 1.95 -12.68 -12.55
N ILE A 111 1.29 -11.76 -13.25
CA ILE A 111 0.44 -12.06 -14.42
C ILE A 111 1.22 -11.94 -15.73
N LEU A 112 2.09 -10.93 -15.85
CA LEU A 112 2.72 -10.55 -17.12
C LEU A 112 4.16 -11.04 -17.27
N LEU A 113 4.86 -11.31 -16.15
CA LEU A 113 6.26 -11.69 -16.18
C LEU A 113 6.42 -13.22 -16.18
N ASP A 114 7.49 -13.68 -16.82
CA ASP A 114 7.83 -15.09 -16.86
C ASP A 114 8.26 -15.58 -15.45
N PRO A 115 7.51 -16.49 -14.82
CA PRO A 115 7.88 -17.01 -13.50
C PRO A 115 9.19 -17.83 -13.52
N ASP A 116 9.53 -18.43 -14.66
CA ASP A 116 10.69 -19.28 -14.86
C ASP A 116 11.94 -18.51 -15.33
N ALA A 117 11.83 -17.19 -15.52
CA ALA A 117 12.95 -16.36 -15.90
C ALA A 117 14.11 -16.49 -14.91
N GLN A 118 15.31 -16.69 -15.44
CA GLN A 118 16.51 -16.78 -14.61
C GLN A 118 16.90 -15.41 -14.06
N ALA A 119 17.23 -15.36 -12.78
CA ALA A 119 17.79 -14.17 -12.17
C ALA A 119 19.27 -14.03 -12.52
N THR A 120 19.67 -12.84 -12.94
CA THR A 120 21.07 -12.49 -13.21
C THR A 120 21.62 -11.73 -12.00
N PRO A 121 22.60 -12.27 -11.26
CA PRO A 121 23.16 -11.59 -10.10
C PRO A 121 23.96 -10.36 -10.53
N ILE A 122 23.79 -9.24 -9.84
CA ILE A 122 24.65 -8.05 -9.97
C ILE A 122 25.76 -8.13 -8.92
N ASN A 123 25.39 -8.44 -7.68
CA ASN A 123 26.30 -8.61 -6.55
C ASN A 123 25.69 -9.55 -5.48
N GLU A 124 26.30 -9.63 -4.30
CA GLU A 124 25.82 -10.49 -3.21
C GLU A 124 24.42 -10.14 -2.70
N ARG A 125 23.99 -8.90 -2.85
CA ARG A 125 22.72 -8.36 -2.31
C ARG A 125 21.63 -8.19 -3.34
N PHE A 126 22.00 -8.01 -4.62
CA PHE A 126 21.06 -7.65 -5.66
C PHE A 126 21.23 -8.49 -6.92
N GLN A 127 20.10 -8.77 -7.56
CA GLN A 127 19.99 -9.49 -8.83
C GLN A 127 18.92 -8.82 -9.70
N VAL A 128 18.94 -9.10 -11.00
CA VAL A 128 17.90 -8.68 -11.94
C VAL A 128 17.12 -9.91 -12.40
N LYS A 129 15.81 -9.85 -12.29
CA LYS A 129 14.89 -10.85 -12.84
C LYS A 129 13.80 -10.15 -13.64
N ASN A 130 13.54 -10.59 -14.86
CA ASN A 130 12.55 -9.97 -15.77
C ASN A 130 12.79 -8.46 -16.02
N GLY A 131 14.02 -7.98 -15.91
CA GLY A 131 14.33 -6.55 -16.04
C GLY A 131 14.08 -5.73 -14.77
N TYR A 132 13.70 -6.34 -13.65
CA TYR A 132 13.50 -5.67 -12.37
C TYR A 132 14.58 -6.02 -11.36
N LEU A 133 15.05 -5.01 -10.62
CA LEU A 133 16.02 -5.18 -9.55
C LEU A 133 15.38 -5.83 -8.33
N GLN A 134 15.95 -6.91 -7.85
CA GLN A 134 15.48 -7.66 -6.68
C GLN A 134 16.61 -7.85 -5.67
N THR A 135 16.26 -7.94 -4.39
CA THR A 135 17.17 -8.44 -3.35
C THR A 135 17.38 -9.95 -3.51
N THR A 136 18.57 -10.42 -3.15
CA THR A 136 18.88 -11.86 -3.15
C THR A 136 18.27 -12.60 -1.97
N THR A 137 18.01 -11.89 -0.86
CA THR A 137 17.35 -12.40 0.35
C THR A 137 16.43 -11.32 0.95
N ASP A 138 15.44 -11.73 1.75
CA ASP A 138 14.44 -10.82 2.34
C ASP A 138 15.01 -9.93 3.46
N ASP A 139 16.17 -10.26 4.00
CA ASP A 139 16.79 -9.55 5.13
C ASP A 139 17.92 -8.57 4.73
N VAL A 140 18.08 -8.31 3.44
CA VAL A 140 19.16 -7.42 2.93
C VAL A 140 19.12 -6.06 3.60
N PHE A 141 17.98 -5.40 3.67
CA PHE A 141 17.86 -4.04 4.24
C PHE A 141 17.95 -4.04 5.77
N SER A 142 17.44 -5.07 6.44
CA SER A 142 17.54 -5.18 7.90
C SER A 142 18.99 -5.44 8.36
N ARG A 143 19.76 -6.23 7.62
CA ARG A 143 21.18 -6.47 7.90
C ARG A 143 22.08 -5.31 7.44
N ASN A 144 21.72 -4.67 6.33
CA ASN A 144 22.52 -3.64 5.70
C ASN A 144 21.64 -2.42 5.32
N PRO A 145 21.37 -1.49 6.24
CA PRO A 145 20.53 -0.31 5.93
C PRO A 145 21.05 0.55 4.78
N SER A 146 22.39 0.55 4.54
CA SER A 146 23.01 1.24 3.41
C SER A 146 22.69 0.61 2.05
N ALA A 147 22.19 -0.64 2.01
CA ALA A 147 21.73 -1.28 0.79
C ALA A 147 20.58 -0.53 0.11
N LEU A 148 19.83 0.28 0.86
CA LEU A 148 18.81 1.17 0.29
C LEU A 148 19.43 2.22 -0.64
N LEU A 149 20.56 2.80 -0.26
CA LEU A 149 21.28 3.76 -1.13
C LEU A 149 21.92 3.06 -2.31
N GLU A 150 22.46 1.86 -2.10
CA GLU A 150 23.01 1.03 -3.16
C GLU A 150 21.97 0.65 -4.22
N LEU A 151 20.73 0.35 -3.80
CA LEU A 151 19.61 0.08 -4.70
C LEU A 151 19.39 1.24 -5.69
N PHE A 152 19.37 2.48 -5.19
CA PHE A 152 19.21 3.67 -6.05
C PHE A 152 20.43 3.87 -6.95
N LEU A 153 21.64 3.59 -6.46
CA LEU A 153 22.86 3.66 -7.26
C LEU A 153 22.84 2.66 -8.42
N LEU A 154 22.44 1.41 -8.15
CA LEU A 154 22.32 0.37 -9.18
C LEU A 154 21.29 0.73 -10.25
N LEU A 155 20.12 1.26 -9.86
CA LEU A 155 19.12 1.76 -10.81
C LEU A 155 19.66 2.86 -11.71
N GLN A 156 20.55 3.70 -11.18
CA GLN A 156 21.13 4.81 -11.95
C GLN A 156 22.28 4.35 -12.86
N GLN A 157 22.96 3.25 -12.51
CA GLN A 157 24.08 2.71 -13.29
C GLN A 157 23.65 1.75 -14.40
N HIS A 158 22.43 1.23 -14.35
CA HIS A 158 21.91 0.19 -15.25
C HIS A 158 20.63 0.68 -15.94
N ASP A 159 20.78 1.26 -17.13
CA ASP A 159 19.65 1.77 -17.92
C ASP A 159 18.71 0.67 -18.45
N ASP A 160 19.15 -0.59 -18.42
CA ASP A 160 18.38 -1.78 -18.79
C ASP A 160 17.43 -2.27 -17.69
N ILE A 161 17.56 -1.75 -16.46
CA ILE A 161 16.68 -2.07 -15.34
C ILE A 161 15.44 -1.18 -15.38
N HIS A 162 14.26 -1.80 -15.51
CA HIS A 162 12.99 -1.09 -15.61
C HIS A 162 12.52 -0.47 -14.29
N GLY A 163 13.00 -0.99 -13.15
CA GLY A 163 12.63 -0.53 -11.82
C GLY A 163 12.96 -1.57 -10.74
N VAL A 164 12.39 -1.38 -9.56
CA VAL A 164 12.52 -2.30 -8.42
C VAL A 164 11.31 -3.24 -8.41
N SER A 165 11.53 -4.52 -8.16
CA SER A 165 10.42 -5.47 -8.04
C SER A 165 9.53 -5.16 -6.83
N ALA A 166 8.24 -5.46 -6.93
CA ALA A 166 7.28 -5.21 -5.86
C ALA A 166 7.62 -5.95 -4.57
N ILE A 167 8.19 -7.15 -4.65
CA ILE A 167 8.67 -7.91 -3.48
C ILE A 167 9.74 -7.10 -2.75
N THR A 168 10.73 -6.57 -3.47
CA THR A 168 11.82 -5.78 -2.88
C THR A 168 11.32 -4.45 -2.29
N ILE A 169 10.34 -3.79 -2.94
CA ILE A 169 9.68 -2.59 -2.39
C ILE A 169 8.98 -2.92 -1.07
N GLY A 170 8.38 -4.09 -0.96
CA GLY A 170 7.69 -4.53 0.26
C GLY A 170 8.62 -4.81 1.45
N LEU A 171 9.94 -4.92 1.23
CA LEU A 171 10.96 -5.14 2.25
C LEU A 171 11.55 -3.84 2.82
N ILE A 172 11.28 -2.68 2.21
CA ILE A 172 11.70 -1.34 2.63
C ILE A 172 10.70 -0.72 3.60
#